data_586ab69677a3ea378b0a610120064c68
#
_entry.id   586ab69677a3ea378b0a610120064c68
#
_cell.length_a   1.000
_cell.length_b   1.000
_cell.length_c   1.000
_cell.angle_alpha   90.00
_cell.angle_beta   90.00
_cell.angle_gamma   90.00
#
_symmetry.space_group_name_H-M   'P 1'
#
loop_
_entity.id
_entity.type
_entity.pdbx_description
1 polymer ?
#
loop_
_entity_poly.entity_id
_entity_poly.type
_entity_poly.pdbx_seq_one_letter_code
_entity_poly.pdbx_strand_id
1 'polypeptide(L)'
;MLESVLVYSMLYFVMALCGRLKADKSERYIGESGEYPEENRFFSPEMVVLVLSFTFVFGCRWGVGRDYFRYLEAYTYGTYERYEYLFRSIIVLLKRANVHFSVYFGIWAFLDVFLLYYAFRNYKFVFPYIAFFLIFGSHYLNMMNAIRQGISALFFLISISYIDDKRPIAFVLCTIVAVLFHRLALILFVFYPLLRLNDDWFKSIGLQLVIYFIAVFFYFNGEYILEWIEAPFEWLSGLLEYDDYYDYEDLTSDKFDRSQFGRNTGLGIWINMFRTIPIILLSKNLKAYYNSSHFNMLYTLYFIGVLCALVFGKSVILNRVTYYFDFFQIIIYSLFVYYCFDTKKAQYQVLGLLLMLLYIPLFFNTISNPSTDSQYLFFWQRY
;
A
#
# COMPACT_ATOMS: atom_id res chain seq x y z
N MET A 1 24.67 -0.62 0.79
CA MET A 1 23.97 0.60 1.21
C MET A 1 24.02 1.72 0.19
N LEU A 2 25.19 2.24 -0.22
CA LEU A 2 25.29 3.36 -1.17
C LEU A 2 24.58 3.03 -2.51
N GLU A 3 24.82 1.84 -3.06
CA GLU A 3 24.19 1.40 -4.30
C GLU A 3 22.65 1.35 -4.18
N SER A 4 22.11 0.83 -3.09
CA SER A 4 20.67 0.81 -2.83
C SER A 4 20.08 2.21 -2.79
N VAL A 5 20.75 3.15 -2.10
CA VAL A 5 20.35 4.55 -2.05
C VAL A 5 20.36 5.17 -3.45
N LEU A 6 21.39 4.91 -4.25
CA LEU A 6 21.48 5.43 -5.62
C LEU A 6 20.36 4.88 -6.50
N VAL A 7 20.15 3.55 -6.51
CA VAL A 7 19.12 2.91 -7.33
C VAL A 7 17.72 3.43 -6.97
N TYR A 8 17.37 3.45 -5.69
CA TYR A 8 16.03 3.93 -5.27
C TYR A 8 15.85 5.44 -5.47
N SER A 9 16.91 6.24 -5.26
CA SER A 9 16.83 7.69 -5.50
C SER A 9 16.69 8.00 -7.00
N MET A 10 17.42 7.28 -7.86
CA MET A 10 17.27 7.43 -9.32
C MET A 10 15.88 6.99 -9.77
N LEU A 11 15.38 5.86 -9.27
CA LEU A 11 14.02 5.40 -9.56
C LEU A 11 13.00 6.45 -9.14
N TYR A 12 13.10 6.96 -7.90
CA TYR A 12 12.23 8.04 -7.44
C TYR A 12 12.28 9.26 -8.38
N PHE A 13 13.47 9.70 -8.74
CA PHE A 13 13.64 10.88 -9.62
C PHE A 13 12.92 10.68 -10.97
N VAL A 14 13.11 9.52 -11.61
CA VAL A 14 12.43 9.20 -12.87
C VAL A 14 10.92 9.16 -12.69
N MET A 15 10.42 8.47 -11.65
CA MET A 15 8.98 8.38 -11.38
C MET A 15 8.36 9.74 -11.04
N ALA A 16 9.05 10.56 -10.23
CA ALA A 16 8.58 11.89 -9.86
C ALA A 16 8.55 12.83 -11.05
N LEU A 17 9.58 12.81 -11.90
CA LEU A 17 9.64 13.61 -13.13
C LEU A 17 8.51 13.23 -14.09
N CYS A 18 8.34 11.94 -14.37
CA CYS A 18 7.26 11.44 -15.22
C CYS A 18 5.87 11.78 -14.64
N GLY A 19 5.71 11.62 -13.33
CA GLY A 19 4.50 11.99 -12.61
C GLY A 19 4.22 13.50 -12.71
N ARG A 20 5.25 14.35 -12.59
CA ARG A 20 5.12 15.81 -12.74
C ARG A 20 4.73 16.22 -14.15
N LEU A 21 5.39 15.65 -15.16
CA LEU A 21 5.04 15.90 -16.57
C LEU A 21 3.60 15.51 -16.88
N LYS A 22 3.11 14.41 -16.28
CA LYS A 22 1.72 13.98 -16.42
C LYS A 22 0.74 14.90 -15.71
N ALA A 23 1.07 15.37 -14.52
CA ALA A 23 0.30 16.33 -13.75
C ALA A 23 0.16 17.68 -14.50
N ASP A 24 1.28 18.25 -14.94
CA ASP A 24 1.31 19.55 -15.65
C ASP A 24 0.46 19.52 -16.93
N LYS A 25 0.51 18.43 -17.68
CA LYS A 25 -0.36 18.24 -18.85
C LYS A 25 -1.84 18.23 -18.46
N SER A 26 -2.19 17.56 -17.36
CA SER A 26 -3.55 17.48 -16.87
C SER A 26 -4.08 18.84 -16.42
N GLU A 27 -3.28 19.65 -15.71
CA GLU A 27 -3.64 20.98 -15.23
C GLU A 27 -3.83 21.99 -16.37
N ARG A 28 -2.97 21.96 -17.40
CA ARG A 28 -3.09 22.87 -18.57
C ARG A 28 -4.39 22.66 -19.32
N TYR A 29 -4.83 21.41 -19.48
CA TYR A 29 -6.07 21.12 -20.19
C TYR A 29 -7.32 21.60 -19.45
N ILE A 30 -7.33 21.52 -18.12
CA ILE A 30 -8.44 22.04 -17.31
C ILE A 30 -8.53 23.58 -17.42
N GLY A 31 -7.38 24.28 -17.55
CA GLY A 31 -7.32 25.74 -17.66
C GLY A 31 -7.79 26.30 -19.01
N GLU A 32 -7.61 25.58 -20.10
CA GLU A 32 -7.85 26.08 -21.46
C GLU A 32 -9.25 25.76 -22.01
N SER A 33 -9.90 24.67 -21.62
CA SER A 33 -11.14 24.22 -22.23
C SER A 33 -12.33 24.08 -21.28
N GLY A 34 -12.09 24.03 -19.96
CA GLY A 34 -13.17 23.73 -18.98
C GLY A 34 -13.78 22.34 -19.11
N GLU A 35 -13.40 21.57 -20.10
CA GLU A 35 -13.78 20.18 -20.33
C GLU A 35 -12.55 19.28 -20.20
N TYR A 36 -12.73 18.07 -19.68
CA TYR A 36 -11.70 17.03 -19.70
C TYR A 36 -11.57 16.50 -21.13
N PRO A 37 -10.49 16.78 -21.88
CA PRO A 37 -10.37 16.27 -23.23
C PRO A 37 -10.22 14.75 -23.22
N GLU A 38 -10.73 14.08 -24.24
CA GLU A 38 -10.50 12.63 -24.47
C GLU A 38 -9.00 12.26 -24.52
N GLU A 39 -8.11 13.21 -24.81
CA GLU A 39 -6.65 13.03 -24.82
C GLU A 39 -6.02 12.93 -23.44
N ASN A 40 -6.74 13.15 -22.36
CA ASN A 40 -6.23 12.94 -21.01
C ASN A 40 -6.19 11.44 -20.64
N ARG A 41 -5.83 10.63 -21.62
CA ARG A 41 -5.69 9.18 -21.45
C ARG A 41 -4.66 8.89 -20.36
N PHE A 42 -4.96 7.90 -19.54
CA PHE A 42 -4.00 7.38 -18.55
C PHE A 42 -2.69 6.97 -19.24
N PHE A 43 -2.81 6.27 -20.36
CA PHE A 43 -1.68 5.84 -21.18
C PHE A 43 -1.05 7.03 -21.93
N SER A 44 0.17 7.36 -21.58
CA SER A 44 1.02 8.37 -22.20
C SER A 44 2.47 7.95 -22.09
N PRO A 45 3.38 8.49 -22.92
CA PRO A 45 4.80 8.12 -22.86
C PRO A 45 5.41 8.24 -21.46
N GLU A 46 5.04 9.27 -20.70
CA GLU A 46 5.51 9.48 -19.33
C GLU A 46 5.08 8.33 -18.42
N MET A 47 3.82 7.88 -18.55
CA MET A 47 3.32 6.75 -17.76
C MET A 47 3.99 5.44 -18.15
N VAL A 48 4.26 5.24 -19.43
CA VAL A 48 5.00 4.06 -19.89
C VAL A 48 6.42 4.04 -19.30
N VAL A 49 7.15 5.17 -19.35
CA VAL A 49 8.50 5.29 -18.76
C VAL A 49 8.45 5.06 -17.26
N LEU A 50 7.47 5.66 -16.54
CA LEU A 50 7.30 5.48 -15.10
C LEU A 50 7.11 4.00 -14.74
N VAL A 51 6.16 3.35 -15.40
CA VAL A 51 5.83 1.94 -15.14
C VAL A 51 7.01 1.03 -15.49
N LEU A 52 7.64 1.22 -16.65
CA LEU A 52 8.76 0.40 -17.09
C LEU A 52 10.01 0.58 -16.22
N SER A 53 10.30 1.80 -15.72
CA SER A 53 11.44 2.01 -14.82
C SER A 53 11.28 1.26 -13.50
N PHE A 54 10.10 1.29 -12.90
CA PHE A 54 9.80 0.50 -11.70
C PHE A 54 9.87 -1.00 -11.99
N THR A 55 9.24 -1.43 -13.08
CA THR A 55 9.26 -2.83 -13.54
C THR A 55 10.68 -3.35 -13.73
N PHE A 56 11.54 -2.55 -14.38
CA PHE A 56 12.94 -2.91 -14.61
C PHE A 56 13.70 -3.07 -13.30
N VAL A 57 13.65 -2.06 -12.43
CA VAL A 57 14.37 -2.11 -11.15
C VAL A 57 13.92 -3.32 -10.33
N PHE A 58 12.61 -3.53 -10.14
CA PHE A 58 12.14 -4.62 -9.28
C PHE A 58 12.08 -5.99 -9.98
N GLY A 59 12.05 -6.04 -11.30
CA GLY A 59 12.23 -7.28 -12.06
C GLY A 59 13.66 -7.79 -12.01
N CYS A 60 14.64 -6.88 -12.07
CA CYS A 60 16.06 -7.23 -12.07
C CYS A 60 16.70 -7.32 -10.67
N ARG A 61 15.91 -7.19 -9.60
CA ARG A 61 16.38 -7.28 -8.22
C ARG A 61 16.86 -8.68 -7.85
N TRP A 62 17.81 -8.73 -6.92
CA TRP A 62 18.23 -9.97 -6.26
C TRP A 62 18.11 -9.82 -4.74
N GLY A 63 17.34 -10.70 -4.11
CA GLY A 63 17.20 -10.76 -2.66
C GLY A 63 16.46 -9.59 -2.00
N VAL A 64 15.88 -8.63 -2.77
CA VAL A 64 15.06 -7.56 -2.20
C VAL A 64 13.68 -8.07 -1.86
N GLY A 65 13.36 -7.98 -0.59
CA GLY A 65 12.10 -8.46 -0.03
C GLY A 65 12.25 -9.80 0.68
N ARG A 66 11.69 -9.88 1.88
CA ARG A 66 11.81 -11.04 2.79
C ARG A 66 11.35 -12.35 2.14
N ASP A 67 10.29 -12.32 1.32
CA ASP A 67 9.74 -13.49 0.64
C ASP A 67 10.34 -13.74 -0.76
N TYR A 68 11.37 -12.97 -1.16
CA TYR A 68 11.97 -13.08 -2.49
C TYR A 68 12.38 -14.50 -2.85
N PHE A 69 13.20 -15.15 -2.00
CA PHE A 69 13.70 -16.49 -2.26
C PHE A 69 12.60 -17.55 -2.24
N ARG A 70 11.57 -17.37 -1.40
CA ARG A 70 10.40 -18.25 -1.37
C ARG A 70 9.63 -18.22 -2.71
N TYR A 71 9.44 -17.03 -3.29
CA TYR A 71 8.81 -16.90 -4.61
C TYR A 71 9.72 -17.41 -5.73
N LEU A 72 11.03 -17.20 -5.63
CA LEU A 72 12.00 -17.72 -6.59
C LEU A 72 12.02 -19.26 -6.58
N GLU A 73 12.04 -19.87 -5.41
CA GLU A 73 11.99 -21.33 -5.22
C GLU A 73 10.68 -21.90 -5.78
N ALA A 74 9.56 -21.30 -5.45
CA ALA A 74 8.26 -21.73 -5.97
C ALA A 74 8.22 -21.69 -7.49
N TYR A 75 8.77 -20.63 -8.11
CA TYR A 75 8.88 -20.52 -9.56
C TYR A 75 9.84 -21.55 -10.16
N THR A 76 11.01 -21.72 -9.56
CA THR A 76 12.08 -22.58 -10.09
C THR A 76 11.75 -24.07 -9.93
N TYR A 77 11.37 -24.49 -8.73
CA TYR A 77 11.18 -25.92 -8.41
C TYR A 77 9.71 -26.38 -8.55
N GLY A 78 8.75 -25.48 -8.69
CA GLY A 78 7.37 -25.85 -8.91
C GLY A 78 6.55 -26.05 -7.65
N THR A 79 6.99 -25.51 -6.51
CA THR A 79 6.30 -25.63 -5.20
C THR A 79 5.23 -24.55 -5.03
N TYR A 80 4.39 -24.34 -6.05
CA TYR A 80 3.37 -23.28 -6.09
C TYR A 80 1.95 -23.79 -5.84
N GLU A 81 1.74 -25.05 -5.53
CA GLU A 81 0.41 -25.65 -5.37
C GLU A 81 -0.41 -25.03 -4.24
N ARG A 82 0.27 -24.58 -3.19
CA ARG A 82 -0.31 -23.86 -2.04
C ARG A 82 -0.77 -22.44 -2.34
N TYR A 83 -0.44 -21.86 -3.51
CA TYR A 83 -0.83 -20.49 -3.83
C TYR A 83 -2.24 -20.44 -4.42
N GLU A 84 -2.92 -19.31 -4.26
CA GLU A 84 -4.25 -19.07 -4.78
C GLU A 84 -4.29 -19.19 -6.31
N TYR A 85 -5.49 -19.50 -6.80
CA TYR A 85 -5.72 -19.96 -8.16
C TYR A 85 -5.11 -19.07 -9.25
N LEU A 86 -5.36 -17.74 -9.19
CA LEU A 86 -4.92 -16.84 -10.25
C LEU A 86 -3.40 -16.64 -10.24
N PHE A 87 -2.82 -16.46 -9.05
CA PHE A 87 -1.38 -16.35 -8.88
C PHE A 87 -0.66 -17.61 -9.37
N ARG A 88 -1.14 -18.78 -8.95
CA ARG A 88 -0.61 -20.09 -9.39
C ARG A 88 -0.72 -20.27 -10.89
N SER A 89 -1.87 -19.93 -11.51
CA SER A 89 -2.09 -20.07 -12.94
C SER A 89 -1.10 -19.24 -13.76
N ILE A 90 -0.80 -18.01 -13.32
CA ILE A 90 0.21 -17.17 -13.98
C ILE A 90 1.61 -17.78 -13.84
N ILE A 91 1.99 -18.29 -12.67
CA ILE A 91 3.27 -18.99 -12.47
C ILE A 91 3.40 -20.17 -13.44
N VAL A 92 2.37 -21.03 -13.51
CA VAL A 92 2.36 -22.21 -14.41
C VAL A 92 2.53 -21.80 -15.87
N LEU A 93 1.82 -20.74 -16.28
CA LEU A 93 1.92 -20.22 -17.67
C LEU A 93 3.34 -19.75 -17.99
N LEU A 94 3.93 -18.93 -17.10
CA LEU A 94 5.27 -18.39 -17.28
C LEU A 94 6.35 -19.48 -17.25
N LYS A 95 6.19 -20.46 -16.38
CA LYS A 95 7.09 -21.61 -16.29
C LYS A 95 7.03 -22.48 -17.55
N ARG A 96 5.82 -22.76 -18.08
CA ARG A 96 5.64 -23.50 -19.34
C ARG A 96 6.26 -22.75 -20.54
N ALA A 97 6.21 -21.42 -20.53
CA ALA A 97 6.85 -20.57 -21.52
C ALA A 97 8.38 -20.42 -21.31
N ASN A 98 8.95 -21.09 -20.33
CA ASN A 98 10.36 -21.02 -19.94
C ASN A 98 10.88 -19.59 -19.74
N VAL A 99 10.06 -18.74 -19.13
CA VAL A 99 10.37 -17.32 -18.91
C VAL A 99 11.46 -17.19 -17.84
N HIS A 100 12.44 -16.31 -18.06
CA HIS A 100 13.48 -16.05 -17.07
C HIS A 100 12.90 -15.45 -15.77
N PHE A 101 13.46 -15.79 -14.62
CA PHE A 101 12.94 -15.35 -13.30
C PHE A 101 12.86 -13.83 -13.13
N SER A 102 13.76 -13.06 -13.78
CA SER A 102 13.69 -11.60 -13.73
C SER A 102 12.44 -11.04 -14.40
N VAL A 103 12.01 -11.67 -15.51
CA VAL A 103 10.76 -11.31 -16.18
C VAL A 103 9.56 -11.74 -15.35
N TYR A 104 9.64 -12.90 -14.69
CA TYR A 104 8.63 -13.33 -13.72
C TYR A 104 8.43 -12.29 -12.62
N PHE A 105 9.50 -11.83 -11.95
CA PHE A 105 9.40 -10.75 -10.97
C PHE A 105 9.00 -9.41 -11.58
N GLY A 106 9.43 -9.14 -12.82
CA GLY A 106 9.05 -7.94 -13.57
C GLY A 106 7.53 -7.85 -13.82
N ILE A 107 6.88 -8.96 -14.12
CA ILE A 107 5.42 -9.00 -14.33
C ILE A 107 4.68 -8.59 -13.04
N TRP A 108 5.11 -9.07 -11.90
CA TRP A 108 4.50 -8.68 -10.62
C TRP A 108 4.75 -7.21 -10.29
N ALA A 109 5.98 -6.74 -10.45
CA ALA A 109 6.31 -5.33 -10.27
C ALA A 109 5.55 -4.41 -11.25
N PHE A 110 5.35 -4.86 -12.49
CA PHE A 110 4.53 -4.15 -13.47
C PHE A 110 3.08 -4.04 -13.00
N LEU A 111 2.47 -5.16 -12.56
CA LEU A 111 1.10 -5.15 -12.06
C LEU A 111 0.95 -4.24 -10.85
N ASP A 112 1.86 -4.30 -9.90
CA ASP A 112 1.84 -3.47 -8.69
C ASP A 112 1.82 -1.98 -9.02
N VAL A 113 2.81 -1.50 -9.78
CA VAL A 113 2.92 -0.07 -10.08
C VAL A 113 1.83 0.40 -11.06
N PHE A 114 1.47 -0.42 -12.04
CA PHE A 114 0.42 -0.09 -12.99
C PHE A 114 -0.93 0.06 -12.30
N LEU A 115 -1.33 -0.94 -11.49
CA LEU A 115 -2.59 -0.89 -10.75
C LEU A 115 -2.63 0.26 -9.74
N LEU A 116 -1.51 0.55 -9.06
CA LEU A 116 -1.42 1.68 -8.14
C LEU A 116 -1.73 3.01 -8.84
N TYR A 117 -1.01 3.33 -9.91
CA TYR A 117 -1.23 4.59 -10.63
C TYR A 117 -2.58 4.61 -11.36
N TYR A 118 -3.06 3.46 -11.84
CA TYR A 118 -4.37 3.35 -12.45
C TYR A 118 -5.51 3.59 -11.46
N ALA A 119 -5.37 3.12 -10.22
CA ALA A 119 -6.33 3.42 -9.15
C ALA A 119 -6.50 4.94 -8.94
N PHE A 120 -5.43 5.70 -9.11
CA PHE A 120 -5.40 7.15 -8.91
C PHE A 120 -5.42 7.96 -10.20
N ARG A 121 -5.87 7.38 -11.31
CA ARG A 121 -5.94 8.04 -12.62
C ARG A 121 -6.73 9.37 -12.63
N ASN A 122 -7.63 9.55 -11.67
CA ASN A 122 -8.40 10.79 -11.49
C ASN A 122 -7.67 11.84 -10.63
N TYR A 123 -6.54 11.47 -9.99
CA TYR A 123 -5.73 12.34 -9.13
C TYR A 123 -4.31 12.51 -9.69
N LYS A 124 -4.17 12.72 -11.00
CA LYS A 124 -2.86 12.78 -11.67
C LYS A 124 -1.93 13.85 -11.09
N PHE A 125 -2.48 14.93 -10.57
CA PHE A 125 -1.75 16.02 -9.93
C PHE A 125 -0.93 15.57 -8.70
N VAL A 126 -1.28 14.44 -8.07
CA VAL A 126 -0.52 13.90 -6.93
C VAL A 126 0.50 12.83 -7.32
N PHE A 127 0.65 12.46 -8.59
CA PHE A 127 1.57 11.41 -9.04
C PHE A 127 3.03 11.59 -8.57
N PRO A 128 3.62 12.81 -8.55
CA PRO A 128 4.95 13.00 -7.99
C PRO A 128 5.03 12.65 -6.49
N TYR A 129 3.98 12.96 -5.74
CA TYR A 129 3.91 12.68 -4.30
C TYR A 129 3.66 11.17 -4.04
N ILE A 130 2.89 10.51 -4.91
CA ILE A 130 2.75 9.03 -4.88
C ILE A 130 4.13 8.38 -5.07
N ALA A 131 4.93 8.84 -6.04
CA ALA A 131 6.29 8.33 -6.23
C ALA A 131 7.15 8.54 -4.96
N PHE A 132 7.02 9.72 -4.31
CA PHE A 132 7.74 10.01 -3.07
C PHE A 132 7.37 9.03 -1.95
N PHE A 133 6.09 8.91 -1.63
CA PHE A 133 5.65 8.03 -0.53
C PHE A 133 5.86 6.55 -0.86
N LEU A 134 5.74 6.15 -2.12
CA LEU A 134 6.03 4.77 -2.55
C LEU A 134 7.49 4.40 -2.24
N ILE A 135 8.44 5.28 -2.57
CA ILE A 135 9.88 4.99 -2.42
C ILE A 135 10.36 5.34 -1.00
N PHE A 136 10.23 6.60 -0.57
CA PHE A 136 10.71 7.04 0.75
C PHE A 136 9.86 6.52 1.91
N GLY A 137 8.58 6.20 1.68
CA GLY A 137 7.72 5.49 2.62
C GLY A 137 8.01 3.98 2.69
N SER A 138 8.91 3.47 1.84
CA SER A 138 9.26 2.04 1.74
C SER A 138 8.06 1.12 1.44
N HIS A 139 6.96 1.66 0.89
CA HIS A 139 5.78 0.87 0.54
C HIS A 139 6.06 -0.14 -0.59
N TYR A 140 7.10 0.13 -1.42
CA TYR A 140 7.56 -0.84 -2.40
C TYR A 140 8.00 -2.17 -1.78
N LEU A 141 8.53 -2.15 -0.54
CA LEU A 141 8.92 -3.39 0.15
C LEU A 141 7.71 -4.26 0.46
N ASN A 142 6.59 -3.67 0.88
CA ASN A 142 5.35 -4.41 1.10
C ASN A 142 4.84 -5.06 -0.20
N MET A 143 4.90 -4.34 -1.32
CA MET A 143 4.59 -4.90 -2.65
C MET A 143 5.49 -6.08 -3.00
N MET A 144 6.79 -5.98 -2.71
CA MET A 144 7.78 -7.01 -3.04
C MET A 144 7.72 -8.21 -2.08
N ASN A 145 7.32 -8.02 -0.83
CA ASN A 145 7.18 -9.07 0.16
C ASN A 145 5.87 -9.84 0.01
N ALA A 146 4.76 -9.13 0.02
CA ALA A 146 3.42 -9.72 0.00
C ALA A 146 2.80 -9.59 -1.40
N ILE A 147 3.48 -10.04 -2.47
CA ILE A 147 3.10 -9.82 -3.87
C ILE A 147 1.62 -10.14 -4.11
N ARG A 148 1.14 -11.29 -3.68
CA ARG A 148 -0.25 -11.72 -3.86
C ARG A 148 -1.25 -10.81 -3.16
N GLN A 149 -0.96 -10.51 -1.91
CA GLN A 149 -1.80 -9.64 -1.09
C GLN A 149 -1.73 -8.18 -1.56
N GLY A 150 -0.57 -7.71 -2.01
CA GLY A 150 -0.38 -6.37 -2.60
C GLY A 150 -1.26 -6.18 -3.82
N ILE A 151 -1.20 -7.10 -4.79
CA ILE A 151 -2.06 -7.06 -5.99
C ILE A 151 -3.54 -7.12 -5.59
N SER A 152 -3.91 -7.99 -4.65
CA SER A 152 -5.27 -8.10 -4.12
C SER A 152 -5.75 -6.77 -3.51
N ALA A 153 -4.91 -6.11 -2.71
CA ALA A 153 -5.22 -4.81 -2.12
C ALA A 153 -5.35 -3.69 -3.18
N LEU A 154 -4.57 -3.75 -4.25
CA LEU A 154 -4.68 -2.80 -5.37
C LEU A 154 -5.99 -2.97 -6.16
N PHE A 155 -6.46 -4.20 -6.36
CA PHE A 155 -7.79 -4.44 -6.92
C PHE A 155 -8.90 -3.90 -6.01
N PHE A 156 -8.76 -4.05 -4.70
CA PHE A 156 -9.68 -3.41 -3.75
C PHE A 156 -9.64 -1.88 -3.88
N LEU A 157 -8.46 -1.28 -3.92
CA LEU A 157 -8.30 0.17 -4.10
C LEU A 157 -9.01 0.68 -5.37
N ILE A 158 -8.86 -0.04 -6.50
CA ILE A 158 -9.55 0.28 -7.76
C ILE A 158 -11.07 0.16 -7.58
N SER A 159 -11.54 -0.82 -6.81
CA SER A 159 -12.95 -1.08 -6.63
C SER A 159 -13.72 0.05 -5.92
N ILE A 160 -13.01 0.92 -5.18
CA ILE A 160 -13.62 2.07 -4.50
C ILE A 160 -14.25 3.05 -5.49
N SER A 161 -13.63 3.26 -6.66
CA SER A 161 -14.25 4.06 -7.72
C SER A 161 -15.62 3.51 -8.17
N TYR A 162 -15.77 2.18 -8.18
CA TYR A 162 -17.02 1.52 -8.55
C TYR A 162 -18.10 1.61 -7.47
N ILE A 163 -17.70 1.78 -6.20
CA ILE A 163 -18.67 2.09 -5.14
C ILE A 163 -19.22 3.49 -5.34
N ASP A 164 -18.35 4.46 -5.62
CA ASP A 164 -18.72 5.86 -5.88
C ASP A 164 -19.64 5.97 -7.12
N ASP A 165 -19.26 5.33 -8.21
CA ASP A 165 -20.03 5.25 -9.46
C ASP A 165 -21.34 4.43 -9.36
N LYS A 166 -21.65 3.83 -8.20
CA LYS A 166 -22.83 2.96 -8.00
C LYS A 166 -22.87 1.73 -8.92
N ARG A 167 -21.70 1.13 -9.17
CA ARG A 167 -21.51 -0.02 -10.06
C ARG A 167 -21.21 -1.31 -9.27
N PRO A 168 -22.23 -1.95 -8.63
CA PRO A 168 -22.01 -3.09 -7.74
C PRO A 168 -21.37 -4.29 -8.44
N ILE A 169 -21.74 -4.56 -9.69
CA ILE A 169 -21.18 -5.68 -10.44
C ILE A 169 -19.68 -5.49 -10.67
N ALA A 170 -19.24 -4.28 -11.04
CA ALA A 170 -17.83 -3.98 -11.24
C ALA A 170 -17.03 -4.10 -9.93
N PHE A 171 -17.60 -3.64 -8.80
CA PHE A 171 -17.02 -3.84 -7.47
C PHE A 171 -16.86 -5.34 -7.16
N VAL A 172 -17.92 -6.12 -7.33
CA VAL A 172 -17.91 -7.57 -7.06
C VAL A 172 -16.86 -8.27 -7.92
N LEU A 173 -16.78 -7.96 -9.22
CA LEU A 173 -15.77 -8.54 -10.13
C LEU A 173 -14.34 -8.21 -9.68
N CYS A 174 -14.06 -6.94 -9.31
CA CYS A 174 -12.76 -6.56 -8.77
C CYS A 174 -12.44 -7.30 -7.48
N THR A 175 -13.42 -7.44 -6.57
CA THR A 175 -13.21 -8.15 -5.30
C THR A 175 -13.03 -9.65 -5.53
N ILE A 176 -13.72 -10.26 -6.50
CA ILE A 176 -13.47 -11.66 -6.89
C ILE A 176 -12.04 -11.83 -7.39
N VAL A 177 -11.55 -10.93 -8.26
CA VAL A 177 -10.15 -10.98 -8.72
C VAL A 177 -9.19 -10.83 -7.53
N ALA A 178 -9.48 -9.94 -6.59
CA ALA A 178 -8.70 -9.79 -5.36
C ALA A 178 -8.65 -11.11 -4.55
N VAL A 179 -9.79 -11.80 -4.38
CA VAL A 179 -9.88 -13.11 -3.69
C VAL A 179 -9.09 -14.18 -4.43
N LEU A 180 -9.11 -14.19 -5.77
CA LEU A 180 -8.35 -15.15 -6.58
C LEU A 180 -6.82 -14.97 -6.47
N PHE A 181 -6.35 -13.78 -6.05
CA PHE A 181 -4.96 -13.51 -5.69
C PHE A 181 -4.66 -13.78 -4.22
N HIS A 182 -5.63 -13.53 -3.31
CA HIS A 182 -5.43 -13.69 -1.88
C HIS A 182 -6.77 -13.89 -1.16
N ARG A 183 -7.00 -15.07 -0.62
CA ARG A 183 -8.32 -15.51 -0.07
C ARG A 183 -8.89 -14.57 1.00
N LEU A 184 -8.04 -13.99 1.84
CA LEU A 184 -8.46 -13.06 2.89
C LEU A 184 -9.20 -11.82 2.34
N ALA A 185 -9.05 -11.49 1.05
CA ALA A 185 -9.81 -10.42 0.41
C ALA A 185 -11.34 -10.63 0.43
N LEU A 186 -11.81 -11.81 0.81
CA LEU A 186 -13.24 -12.08 0.99
C LEU A 186 -13.89 -11.10 1.99
N ILE A 187 -13.15 -10.65 3.00
CA ILE A 187 -13.64 -9.68 3.98
C ILE A 187 -13.97 -8.31 3.34
N LEU A 188 -13.41 -8.01 2.17
CA LEU A 188 -13.55 -6.70 1.52
C LEU A 188 -14.95 -6.49 0.93
N PHE A 189 -15.73 -7.56 0.72
CA PHE A 189 -17.12 -7.43 0.26
C PHE A 189 -17.99 -6.57 1.18
N VAL A 190 -17.68 -6.52 2.48
CA VAL A 190 -18.42 -5.71 3.46
C VAL A 190 -18.34 -4.20 3.16
N PHE A 191 -17.29 -3.75 2.48
CA PHE A 191 -17.07 -2.32 2.23
C PHE A 191 -18.03 -1.75 1.18
N TYR A 192 -18.61 -2.56 0.29
CA TYR A 192 -19.62 -2.03 -0.63
C TYR A 192 -20.84 -1.49 0.11
N PRO A 193 -21.59 -2.27 0.89
CA PRO A 193 -22.75 -1.76 1.63
C PRO A 193 -22.33 -0.70 2.66
N LEU A 194 -21.19 -0.87 3.35
CA LEU A 194 -20.73 0.05 4.37
C LEU A 194 -20.52 1.47 3.80
N LEU A 195 -19.77 1.60 2.70
CA LEU A 195 -19.48 2.90 2.09
C LEU A 195 -20.65 3.46 1.26
N ARG A 196 -21.58 2.60 0.85
CA ARG A 196 -22.82 3.03 0.23
C ARG A 196 -23.84 3.60 1.21
N LEU A 197 -23.84 3.12 2.45
CA LEU A 197 -24.67 3.66 3.52
C LEU A 197 -24.18 5.03 3.98
N ASN A 198 -22.87 5.21 4.08
CA ASN A 198 -22.25 6.48 4.43
C ASN A 198 -20.83 6.55 3.87
N ASP A 199 -20.54 7.50 3.00
CA ASP A 199 -19.22 7.73 2.43
C ASP A 199 -18.25 8.35 3.43
N ASP A 200 -18.75 9.05 4.44
CA ASP A 200 -17.97 9.72 5.49
C ASP A 200 -18.40 9.29 6.89
N TRP A 201 -17.77 8.25 7.41
CA TRP A 201 -17.97 7.75 8.78
C TRP A 201 -17.28 8.63 9.85
N PHE A 202 -16.32 9.44 9.45
CA PHE A 202 -15.46 10.21 10.37
C PHE A 202 -15.61 11.72 10.16
N LYS A 203 -16.81 12.27 10.39
CA LYS A 203 -17.12 13.71 10.20
C LYS A 203 -16.55 14.59 11.31
N SER A 204 -16.55 14.10 12.54
CA SER A 204 -16.12 14.88 13.71
C SER A 204 -14.65 14.68 14.01
N ILE A 205 -13.87 15.76 14.05
CA ILE A 205 -12.46 15.74 14.46
C ILE A 205 -12.33 15.20 15.90
N GLY A 206 -13.21 15.63 16.82
CA GLY A 206 -13.17 15.16 18.21
C GLY A 206 -13.40 13.65 18.32
N LEU A 207 -14.37 13.10 17.56
CA LEU A 207 -14.61 11.67 17.53
C LEU A 207 -13.40 10.91 16.97
N GLN A 208 -12.80 11.41 15.89
CA GLN A 208 -11.59 10.81 15.30
C GLN A 208 -10.44 10.76 16.32
N LEU A 209 -10.19 11.86 17.04
CA LEU A 209 -9.14 11.90 18.06
C LEU A 209 -9.42 10.93 19.21
N VAL A 210 -10.67 10.87 19.70
CA VAL A 210 -11.06 9.92 20.75
C VAL A 210 -10.80 8.49 20.32
N ILE A 211 -11.30 8.08 19.14
CA ILE A 211 -11.11 6.72 18.62
C ILE A 211 -9.62 6.44 18.38
N TYR A 212 -8.87 7.41 17.83
CA TYR A 212 -7.44 7.28 17.62
C TYR A 212 -6.67 7.04 18.92
N PHE A 213 -6.94 7.81 19.99
CA PHE A 213 -6.28 7.63 21.27
C PHE A 213 -6.70 6.35 21.98
N ILE A 214 -7.94 5.88 21.78
CA ILE A 214 -8.36 4.54 22.22
C ILE A 214 -7.52 3.47 21.50
N ALA A 215 -7.32 3.58 20.19
CA ALA A 215 -6.45 2.65 19.46
C ALA A 215 -4.99 2.71 19.92
N VAL A 216 -4.47 3.91 20.23
CA VAL A 216 -3.14 4.08 20.86
C VAL A 216 -3.08 3.41 22.24
N PHE A 217 -4.12 3.52 23.04
CA PHE A 217 -4.20 2.81 24.32
C PHE A 217 -4.12 1.29 24.12
N PHE A 218 -4.83 0.75 23.12
CA PHE A 218 -4.75 -0.66 22.77
C PHE A 218 -3.39 -1.06 22.20
N TYR A 219 -2.70 -0.18 21.46
CA TYR A 219 -1.33 -0.43 21.03
C TYR A 219 -0.40 -0.73 22.21
N PHE A 220 -0.55 -0.04 23.34
CA PHE A 220 0.27 -0.28 24.53
C PHE A 220 -0.22 -1.45 25.40
N ASN A 221 -1.54 -1.70 25.43
CA ASN A 221 -2.18 -2.64 26.34
C ASN A 221 -2.87 -3.81 25.62
N GLY A 222 -2.53 -4.05 24.34
CA GLY A 222 -3.27 -4.95 23.46
C GLY A 222 -3.13 -6.45 23.77
N GLU A 223 -2.20 -6.87 24.62
CA GLU A 223 -2.02 -8.29 24.95
C GLU A 223 -3.32 -8.97 25.42
N TYR A 224 -4.11 -8.27 26.24
CA TYR A 224 -5.37 -8.79 26.75
C TYR A 224 -6.51 -8.81 25.73
N ILE A 225 -6.45 -7.98 24.69
CA ILE A 225 -7.54 -7.83 23.71
C ILE A 225 -7.27 -8.71 22.48
N LEU A 226 -5.99 -8.89 22.14
CA LEU A 226 -5.60 -9.73 21.02
C LEU A 226 -6.11 -11.16 21.20
N GLU A 227 -6.05 -11.73 22.40
CA GLU A 227 -6.60 -13.04 22.73
C GLU A 227 -8.11 -13.17 22.38
N TRP A 228 -8.89 -12.11 22.60
CA TRP A 228 -10.33 -12.09 22.29
C TRP A 228 -10.62 -11.94 20.80
N ILE A 229 -9.72 -11.27 20.05
CA ILE A 229 -9.90 -11.01 18.62
C ILE A 229 -9.26 -12.12 17.80
N GLU A 230 -8.18 -12.73 18.26
CA GLU A 230 -7.47 -13.81 17.55
C GLU A 230 -8.35 -15.04 17.41
N ALA A 231 -9.09 -15.46 18.43
CA ALA A 231 -9.93 -16.65 18.37
C ALA A 231 -11.01 -16.61 17.26
N PRO A 232 -11.82 -15.54 17.08
CA PRO A 232 -12.70 -15.41 15.93
C PRO A 232 -11.98 -15.36 14.60
N PHE A 233 -10.77 -14.78 14.56
CA PHE A 233 -9.99 -14.69 13.35
C PHE A 233 -9.34 -16.03 12.98
N GLU A 234 -8.89 -16.82 13.94
CA GLU A 234 -8.43 -18.19 13.73
C GLU A 234 -9.56 -19.06 13.17
N TRP A 235 -10.77 -18.94 13.71
CA TRP A 235 -11.94 -19.63 13.17
C TRP A 235 -12.19 -19.22 11.71
N LEU A 236 -12.09 -17.93 11.37
CA LEU A 236 -12.25 -17.43 10.00
C LEU A 236 -11.11 -17.92 9.09
N SER A 237 -9.88 -17.94 9.57
CA SER A 237 -8.71 -18.41 8.80
C SER A 237 -8.81 -19.92 8.52
N GLY A 238 -9.26 -20.73 9.49
CA GLY A 238 -9.53 -22.14 9.30
C GLY A 238 -10.64 -22.38 8.27
N LEU A 239 -11.73 -21.59 8.31
CA LEU A 239 -12.82 -21.68 7.34
C LEU A 239 -12.37 -21.33 5.90
N LEU A 240 -11.30 -20.50 5.77
CA LEU A 240 -10.71 -20.12 4.48
C LEU A 240 -9.59 -21.09 4.05
N GLU A 241 -9.39 -22.21 4.73
CA GLU A 241 -8.28 -23.15 4.50
C GLU A 241 -6.91 -22.45 4.50
N TYR A 242 -6.75 -21.51 5.42
CA TYR A 242 -5.55 -20.69 5.51
C TYR A 242 -4.44 -21.40 6.30
N ASP A 243 -4.78 -22.50 7.00
CA ASP A 243 -3.90 -23.25 7.89
C ASP A 243 -2.81 -24.03 7.13
N ASP A 244 -3.02 -24.39 5.86
CA ASP A 244 -1.99 -25.03 5.01
C ASP A 244 -0.77 -24.15 4.72
N TYR A 245 -0.81 -22.87 5.13
CA TYR A 245 0.25 -21.89 4.87
C TYR A 245 1.35 -21.81 5.92
N TYR A 246 1.07 -22.26 7.11
CA TYR A 246 2.01 -22.24 8.24
C TYR A 246 1.94 -23.58 8.94
N ASP A 247 3.09 -24.24 9.05
CA ASP A 247 3.25 -25.23 10.09
C ASP A 247 2.88 -24.55 11.41
N TYR A 248 1.79 -25.01 12.01
CA TYR A 248 1.28 -24.50 13.29
C TYR A 248 2.38 -24.52 14.38
N GLU A 249 3.36 -25.41 14.23
CA GLU A 249 4.55 -25.47 15.06
C GLU A 249 5.46 -24.25 14.92
N ASP A 250 5.48 -23.56 13.75
CA ASP A 250 6.24 -22.31 13.56
C ASP A 250 5.52 -21.08 14.14
N LEU A 251 4.21 -21.16 14.37
CA LEU A 251 3.42 -20.09 15.00
C LEU A 251 3.33 -20.23 16.51
N THR A 252 3.36 -21.48 17.02
CA THR A 252 3.26 -21.80 18.45
C THR A 252 4.60 -22.06 19.10
N SER A 253 5.68 -22.29 18.30
CA SER A 253 7.03 -22.40 18.83
C SER A 253 7.51 -21.05 19.36
N ASP A 254 8.35 -21.05 20.39
CA ASP A 254 8.97 -19.91 21.11
C ASP A 254 9.59 -18.79 20.23
N LYS A 255 9.46 -18.85 18.89
CA LYS A 255 9.80 -17.79 17.93
C LYS A 255 8.77 -16.64 17.89
N PHE A 256 7.61 -16.80 18.50
CA PHE A 256 6.78 -15.67 18.91
C PHE A 256 7.47 -15.04 20.14
N ASP A 257 8.62 -14.44 19.86
CA ASP A 257 9.42 -13.80 20.88
C ASP A 257 8.61 -12.64 21.46
N ARG A 258 7.92 -12.93 22.59
CA ARG A 258 7.26 -11.88 23.39
C ARG A 258 8.22 -10.72 23.68
N SER A 259 9.54 -10.93 23.58
CA SER A 259 10.55 -9.89 23.70
C SER A 259 10.54 -8.89 22.52
N GLN A 260 10.00 -9.23 21.36
CA GLN A 260 9.77 -8.25 20.29
C GLN A 260 8.66 -7.26 20.64
N PHE A 261 7.69 -7.65 21.48
CA PHE A 261 6.69 -6.73 22.02
C PHE A 261 7.30 -5.69 22.98
N GLY A 262 8.37 -6.01 23.67
CA GLY A 262 9.03 -5.13 24.62
C GLY A 262 10.10 -4.20 24.03
N ARG A 263 10.58 -4.45 22.82
CA ARG A 263 11.66 -3.69 22.17
C ARG A 263 11.21 -2.45 21.39
N ASN A 264 9.92 -2.18 21.27
CA ASN A 264 9.45 -0.94 20.68
C ASN A 264 9.82 0.23 21.61
N THR A 265 10.83 0.99 21.22
CA THR A 265 11.32 2.20 21.91
C THR A 265 10.27 3.31 22.03
N GLY A 266 9.03 3.06 21.67
CA GLY A 266 7.97 4.07 21.59
C GLY A 266 8.12 5.02 20.39
N LEU A 267 9.29 5.08 19.75
CA LEU A 267 9.54 6.01 18.64
C LEU A 267 8.56 5.77 17.48
N GLY A 268 8.22 4.52 17.18
CA GLY A 268 7.26 4.18 16.12
C GLY A 268 5.88 4.79 16.34
N ILE A 269 5.40 4.85 17.60
CA ILE A 269 4.10 5.46 17.92
C ILE A 269 4.16 6.99 17.77
N TRP A 270 5.26 7.62 18.19
CA TRP A 270 5.45 9.07 17.99
C TRP A 270 5.48 9.45 16.51
N ILE A 271 6.16 8.65 15.70
CA ILE A 271 6.16 8.83 14.24
C ILE A 271 4.74 8.67 13.68
N ASN A 272 3.99 7.65 14.15
CA ASN A 272 2.59 7.46 13.75
C ASN A 272 1.73 8.66 14.16
N MET A 273 1.87 9.15 15.38
CA MET A 273 1.15 10.35 15.86
C MET A 273 1.48 11.58 15.01
N PHE A 274 2.76 11.82 14.74
CA PHE A 274 3.20 12.98 13.98
C PHE A 274 2.63 13.00 12.56
N ARG A 275 2.54 11.85 11.90
CA ARG A 275 1.98 11.74 10.53
C ARG A 275 0.45 11.73 10.49
N THR A 276 -0.22 11.25 11.57
CA THR A 276 -1.67 11.03 11.57
C THR A 276 -2.45 12.20 12.17
N ILE A 277 -2.01 12.76 13.30
CA ILE A 277 -2.74 13.83 13.99
C ILE A 277 -2.96 15.08 13.13
N PRO A 278 -1.96 15.59 12.37
CA PRO A 278 -2.18 16.71 11.47
C PRO A 278 -3.27 16.47 10.43
N ILE A 279 -3.34 15.25 9.89
CA ILE A 279 -4.35 14.86 8.90
C ILE A 279 -5.74 14.82 9.54
N ILE A 280 -5.86 14.32 10.79
CA ILE A 280 -7.11 14.34 11.54
C ILE A 280 -7.55 15.78 11.80
N LEU A 281 -6.66 16.64 12.28
CA LEU A 281 -6.97 18.05 12.59
C LEU A 281 -7.41 18.83 11.37
N LEU A 282 -6.83 18.53 10.20
CA LEU A 282 -7.17 19.16 8.92
C LEU A 282 -8.23 18.39 8.12
N SER A 283 -8.82 17.31 8.67
CA SER A 283 -9.74 16.43 7.92
C SER A 283 -10.95 17.18 7.35
N LYS A 284 -11.54 18.12 8.10
CA LYS A 284 -12.64 18.96 7.60
C LYS A 284 -12.21 19.85 6.44
N ASN A 285 -11.01 20.42 6.53
CA ASN A 285 -10.46 21.27 5.47
C ASN A 285 -10.16 20.47 4.20
N LEU A 286 -9.58 19.27 4.35
CA LEU A 286 -9.32 18.36 3.24
C LEU A 286 -10.62 17.92 2.54
N LYS A 287 -11.63 17.52 3.33
CA LYS A 287 -12.94 17.12 2.79
C LYS A 287 -13.64 18.27 2.07
N ALA A 288 -13.54 19.49 2.59
CA ALA A 288 -14.08 20.68 1.93
C ALA A 288 -13.31 21.06 0.66
N TYR A 289 -11.98 20.86 0.64
CA TYR A 289 -11.13 21.15 -0.51
C TYR A 289 -11.37 20.18 -1.65
N TYR A 290 -11.35 18.87 -1.40
CA TYR A 290 -11.56 17.86 -2.44
C TYR A 290 -13.03 17.66 -2.79
N ASN A 291 -13.93 17.96 -1.88
CA ASN A 291 -15.40 18.00 -2.03
C ASN A 291 -15.97 16.85 -2.89
N SER A 292 -15.58 15.61 -2.62
CA SER A 292 -16.04 14.43 -3.34
C SER A 292 -16.33 13.25 -2.42
N SER A 293 -17.35 12.48 -2.77
CA SER A 293 -17.71 11.22 -2.13
C SER A 293 -16.52 10.24 -2.19
N HIS A 294 -15.86 10.16 -3.35
CA HIS A 294 -14.69 9.31 -3.54
C HIS A 294 -13.56 9.65 -2.55
N PHE A 295 -13.25 10.95 -2.33
CA PHE A 295 -12.26 11.37 -1.33
C PHE A 295 -12.69 10.95 0.09
N ASN A 296 -13.97 11.14 0.43
CA ASN A 296 -14.49 10.74 1.74
C ASN A 296 -14.34 9.23 1.99
N MET A 297 -14.62 8.40 0.98
CA MET A 297 -14.41 6.95 1.04
C MET A 297 -12.92 6.60 1.23
N LEU A 298 -12.02 7.22 0.45
CA LEU A 298 -10.58 7.03 0.59
C LEU A 298 -10.09 7.43 1.99
N TYR A 299 -10.57 8.57 2.51
CA TYR A 299 -10.24 9.03 3.86
C TYR A 299 -10.76 8.08 4.94
N THR A 300 -11.99 7.59 4.78
CA THR A 300 -12.60 6.61 5.71
C THR A 300 -11.75 5.34 5.78
N LEU A 301 -11.35 4.78 4.62
CA LEU A 301 -10.52 3.58 4.55
C LEU A 301 -9.08 3.81 5.06
N TYR A 302 -8.51 4.98 4.78
CA TYR A 302 -7.25 5.40 5.39
C TYR A 302 -7.32 5.37 6.91
N PHE A 303 -8.35 6.00 7.49
CA PHE A 303 -8.47 6.09 8.94
C PHE A 303 -8.74 4.72 9.58
N ILE A 304 -9.56 3.87 8.95
CA ILE A 304 -9.72 2.46 9.36
C ILE A 304 -8.36 1.75 9.33
N GLY A 305 -7.57 1.93 8.28
CA GLY A 305 -6.22 1.35 8.17
C GLY A 305 -5.28 1.79 9.28
N VAL A 306 -5.31 3.08 9.65
CA VAL A 306 -4.54 3.61 10.79
C VAL A 306 -4.95 2.94 12.11
N LEU A 307 -6.25 2.78 12.34
CA LEU A 307 -6.76 2.12 13.54
C LEU A 307 -6.37 0.63 13.56
N CYS A 308 -6.54 -0.06 12.43
CA CYS A 308 -6.12 -1.46 12.29
C CYS A 308 -4.62 -1.64 12.55
N ALA A 309 -3.78 -0.77 12.01
CA ALA A 309 -2.33 -0.84 12.23
C ALA A 309 -1.93 -0.65 13.70
N LEU A 310 -2.67 0.19 14.44
CA LEU A 310 -2.45 0.39 15.89
C LEU A 310 -2.90 -0.81 16.71
N VAL A 311 -4.06 -1.38 16.39
CA VAL A 311 -4.67 -2.46 17.19
C VAL A 311 -4.08 -3.82 16.80
N PHE A 312 -3.87 -4.07 15.51
CA PHE A 312 -3.49 -5.39 14.97
C PHE A 312 -2.00 -5.50 14.64
N GLY A 313 -1.26 -4.40 14.63
CA GLY A 313 0.13 -4.37 14.13
C GLY A 313 1.11 -5.26 14.90
N LYS A 314 0.73 -5.74 16.08
CA LYS A 314 1.53 -6.67 16.89
C LYS A 314 1.20 -8.15 16.65
N SER A 315 0.04 -8.46 16.05
CA SER A 315 -0.34 -9.82 15.68
C SER A 315 0.07 -10.10 14.24
N VAL A 316 0.82 -11.17 14.01
CA VAL A 316 1.25 -11.57 12.66
C VAL A 316 0.05 -11.88 11.77
N ILE A 317 -0.96 -12.52 12.33
CA ILE A 317 -2.17 -12.95 11.62
C ILE A 317 -3.07 -11.75 11.31
N LEU A 318 -3.42 -10.96 12.33
CA LEU A 318 -4.32 -9.81 12.19
C LEU A 318 -3.69 -8.66 11.39
N ASN A 319 -2.36 -8.50 11.46
CA ASN A 319 -1.64 -7.49 10.67
C ASN A 319 -1.83 -7.68 9.16
N ARG A 320 -2.15 -8.88 8.69
CA ARG A 320 -2.48 -9.11 7.27
C ARG A 320 -3.71 -8.36 6.82
N VAL A 321 -4.67 -8.11 7.71
CA VAL A 321 -5.83 -7.27 7.40
C VAL A 321 -5.39 -5.83 7.13
N THR A 322 -4.39 -5.34 7.85
CA THR A 322 -3.91 -3.96 7.69
C THR A 322 -3.28 -3.70 6.32
N TYR A 323 -2.67 -4.71 5.69
CA TYR A 323 -2.07 -4.58 4.35
C TYR A 323 -3.05 -4.14 3.27
N TYR A 324 -4.36 -4.48 3.41
CA TYR A 324 -5.37 -4.00 2.45
C TYR A 324 -5.58 -2.50 2.50
N PHE A 325 -5.17 -1.85 3.60
CA PHE A 325 -5.32 -0.41 3.81
C PHE A 325 -4.04 0.39 3.59
N ASP A 326 -2.89 -0.25 3.39
CA ASP A 326 -1.59 0.43 3.27
C ASP A 326 -1.55 1.44 2.10
N PHE A 327 -2.18 1.09 0.97
CA PHE A 327 -2.20 1.98 -0.20
C PHE A 327 -3.05 3.23 0.01
N PHE A 328 -4.02 3.20 0.92
CA PHE A 328 -4.80 4.38 1.28
C PHE A 328 -3.94 5.41 2.03
N GLN A 329 -2.87 4.99 2.70
CA GLN A 329 -1.91 5.90 3.31
C GLN A 329 -1.15 6.69 2.23
N ILE A 330 -0.65 6.02 1.19
CA ILE A 330 0.08 6.66 0.10
C ILE A 330 -0.75 7.79 -0.51
N ILE A 331 -2.02 7.51 -0.85
CA ILE A 331 -2.86 8.51 -1.50
C ILE A 331 -3.24 9.64 -0.56
N ILE A 332 -3.62 9.36 0.69
CA ILE A 332 -4.04 10.41 1.63
C ILE A 332 -2.85 11.30 1.98
N TYR A 333 -1.64 10.75 2.16
CA TYR A 333 -0.43 11.56 2.36
C TYR A 333 -0.10 12.41 1.13
N SER A 334 -0.25 11.85 -0.07
CA SER A 334 -0.04 12.58 -1.33
C SER A 334 -1.04 13.73 -1.50
N LEU A 335 -2.31 13.47 -1.25
CA LEU A 335 -3.37 14.50 -1.28
C LEU A 335 -3.18 15.54 -0.18
N PHE A 336 -2.79 15.13 1.03
CA PHE A 336 -2.49 16.06 2.12
C PHE A 336 -1.34 17.00 1.78
N VAL A 337 -0.24 16.47 1.26
CA VAL A 337 0.92 17.28 0.86
C VAL A 337 0.56 18.23 -0.28
N TYR A 338 -0.17 17.74 -1.28
CA TYR A 338 -0.67 18.60 -2.37
C TYR A 338 -1.52 19.75 -1.83
N TYR A 339 -2.51 19.46 -0.98
CA TYR A 339 -3.33 20.49 -0.32
C TYR A 339 -2.46 21.51 0.43
N CYS A 340 -1.48 21.04 1.18
CA CYS A 340 -0.60 21.90 1.95
C CYS A 340 0.19 22.90 1.08
N PHE A 341 0.62 22.48 -0.10
CA PHE A 341 1.35 23.35 -1.02
C PHE A 341 0.41 24.23 -1.88
N ASP A 342 -0.71 23.69 -2.33
CA ASP A 342 -1.65 24.40 -3.20
C ASP A 342 -2.36 25.56 -2.50
N THR A 343 -2.70 25.42 -1.22
CA THR A 343 -3.32 26.50 -0.42
C THR A 343 -2.43 27.72 -0.22
N LYS A 344 -1.12 27.64 -0.52
CA LYS A 344 -0.13 28.72 -0.40
C LYS A 344 -0.02 29.37 0.99
N LYS A 345 -0.59 28.74 2.03
CA LYS A 345 -0.48 29.19 3.44
C LYS A 345 0.81 28.65 4.01
N ALA A 346 1.71 29.54 4.47
CA ALA A 346 3.04 29.17 4.98
C ALA A 346 2.99 28.06 6.04
N GLN A 347 2.04 28.13 6.99
CA GLN A 347 1.87 27.12 8.04
C GLN A 347 1.54 25.71 7.47
N TYR A 348 0.77 25.63 6.38
CA TYR A 348 0.46 24.34 5.75
C TYR A 348 1.64 23.84 4.92
N GLN A 349 2.32 24.75 4.21
CA GLN A 349 3.53 24.37 3.46
C GLN A 349 4.62 23.80 4.39
N VAL A 350 4.82 24.42 5.56
CA VAL A 350 5.74 23.88 6.57
C VAL A 350 5.27 22.49 7.03
N LEU A 351 3.99 22.29 7.26
CA LEU A 351 3.44 21.00 7.70
C LEU A 351 3.61 19.90 6.62
N GLY A 352 3.31 20.21 5.36
CA GLY A 352 3.56 19.29 4.25
C GLY A 352 5.03 18.94 4.07
N LEU A 353 5.90 19.94 4.21
CA LEU A 353 7.36 19.75 4.15
C LEU A 353 7.86 18.87 5.31
N LEU A 354 7.40 19.12 6.54
CA LEU A 354 7.78 18.31 7.71
C LEU A 354 7.35 16.85 7.55
N LEU A 355 6.14 16.61 7.00
CA LEU A 355 5.70 15.25 6.71
C LEU A 355 6.65 14.57 5.70
N MET A 356 7.02 15.24 4.63
CA MET A 356 7.98 14.66 3.66
C MET A 356 9.36 14.45 4.28
N LEU A 357 9.88 15.42 5.00
CA LEU A 357 11.20 15.32 5.65
C LEU A 357 11.27 14.18 6.67
N LEU A 358 10.16 13.85 7.33
CA LEU A 358 10.10 12.70 8.25
C LEU A 358 10.43 11.37 7.55
N TYR A 359 10.02 11.21 6.28
CA TYR A 359 10.21 9.95 5.55
C TYR A 359 11.66 9.75 5.07
N ILE A 360 12.45 10.80 4.96
CA ILE A 360 13.85 10.69 4.53
C ILE A 360 14.69 9.86 5.52
N PRO A 361 14.79 10.21 6.82
CA PRO A 361 15.52 9.38 7.77
C PRO A 361 14.92 7.98 7.96
N LEU A 362 13.61 7.82 7.82
CA LEU A 362 12.96 6.50 7.87
C LEU A 362 13.42 5.60 6.71
N PHE A 363 13.51 6.15 5.50
CA PHE A 363 14.04 5.46 4.34
C PHE A 363 15.49 5.02 4.54
N PHE A 364 16.36 5.92 5.02
CA PHE A 364 17.75 5.56 5.30
C PHE A 364 17.86 4.49 6.39
N ASN A 365 17.03 4.58 7.44
CA ASN A 365 16.98 3.56 8.48
C ASN A 365 16.55 2.20 7.91
N THR A 366 15.54 2.17 7.03
CA THR A 366 15.10 0.93 6.37
C THR A 366 16.20 0.33 5.53
N ILE A 367 16.90 1.09 4.69
CA ILE A 367 17.97 0.57 3.82
C ILE A 367 19.21 0.15 4.64
N SER A 368 19.49 0.82 5.75
CA SER A 368 20.65 0.50 6.60
C SER A 368 20.43 -0.73 7.47
N ASN A 369 19.19 -1.12 7.71
CA ASN A 369 18.85 -2.26 8.54
C ASN A 369 18.84 -3.57 7.73
N PRO A 370 19.79 -4.49 7.98
CA PRO A 370 19.84 -5.77 7.23
C PRO A 370 18.58 -6.62 7.36
N SER A 371 17.84 -6.50 8.47
CA SER A 371 16.64 -7.30 8.73
C SER A 371 15.43 -6.93 7.86
N THR A 372 15.54 -5.84 7.09
CA THR A 372 14.45 -5.40 6.19
C THR A 372 14.53 -6.00 4.79
N ASP A 373 15.63 -6.69 4.45
CA ASP A 373 15.90 -7.23 3.11
C ASP A 373 15.67 -6.19 2.00
N SER A 374 16.04 -4.94 2.29
CA SER A 374 15.84 -3.78 1.41
C SER A 374 17.09 -3.38 0.61
N GLN A 375 18.22 -4.00 0.91
CA GLN A 375 19.47 -3.73 0.21
C GLN A 375 19.38 -4.25 -1.23
N TYR A 376 19.59 -3.32 -2.18
CA TYR A 376 19.43 -3.62 -3.58
C TYR A 376 20.70 -4.19 -4.18
N LEU A 377 20.53 -5.30 -4.92
CA LEU A 377 21.50 -5.87 -5.83
C LEU A 377 20.79 -6.21 -7.13
N PHE A 378 21.46 -6.03 -8.26
CA PHE A 378 21.01 -6.59 -9.51
C PHE A 378 21.34 -8.09 -9.57
N PHE A 379 20.47 -8.89 -10.21
CA PHE A 379 20.69 -10.35 -10.26
C PHE A 379 22.01 -10.74 -10.95
N TRP A 380 22.54 -9.92 -11.85
CA TRP A 380 23.84 -10.15 -12.52
C TRP A 380 25.05 -9.77 -11.67
N GLN A 381 24.88 -9.13 -10.52
CA GLN A 381 25.96 -8.84 -9.56
C GLN A 381 26.21 -9.99 -8.58
N ARG A 382 25.44 -11.06 -8.71
CA ARG A 382 25.54 -12.24 -7.85
C ARG A 382 26.86 -13.02 -8.01
N TYR A 383 27.57 -12.82 -9.14
CA TYR A 383 28.73 -13.59 -9.55
C TYR A 383 30.03 -12.84 -9.39
#